data_08f4e68ae44867e3b0fd368e0db0898e
#
_entry.id   08f4e68ae44867e3b0fd368e0db0898e
#
_cell.length_a   1.000
_cell.length_b   1.000
_cell.length_c   1.000
_cell.angle_alpha   90.00
_cell.angle_beta   90.00
_cell.angle_gamma   90.00
#
_symmetry.space_group_name_H-M   'P 1'
#
loop_
_entity.id
_entity.type
_entity.pdbx_description
1 polymer ?
#
loop_
_entity_poly.entity_id
_entity_poly.type
_entity_poly.pdbx_seq_one_letter_code
_entity_poly.pdbx_strand_id
1 'polypeptide(L)'
;MNQTVYYNTFKIILSLIFIFPLKGKLLKPSINGEKKEILXIGSKRRIYYPVKNDNSIAYSLNGPTRLEFISRYPVLKKKKKSHRFRYKIVLNEQDTININHRYKVQKSIKSVQHPKHRYTYSGNYFINLKEGSHNIQILGHDXNKYPVLVRLITKEFESVGKNKKIVTPMVHQRAVSITSGKKEINYFECNSEYNLQIKTRGPNTLRILSRLEFTDTMGPQESYRIRVKEGPRVLGTYFFNSERSSVSQIIEKPEIVPGKWRSCEIEVPSGDNLFTIEVPDKKKNILTRYIVHK
;
A
#
# COMPACT_ATOMS: atom_id res chain seq x y z
N MET A 1 -8.30 -76.57 7.64
CA MET A 1 -8.77 -75.25 8.17
C MET A 1 -7.83 -74.16 7.65
N ASN A 2 -8.25 -73.52 6.58
CA ASN A 2 -7.44 -72.40 5.98
C ASN A 2 -7.96 -71.06 6.49
N GLN A 3 -7.14 -70.33 7.24
CA GLN A 3 -7.46 -69.00 7.62
C GLN A 3 -6.89 -67.99 6.56
N THR A 4 -7.82 -67.33 5.88
CA THR A 4 -7.49 -66.31 4.91
C THR A 4 -7.29 -64.94 5.66
N VAL A 5 -6.08 -64.46 5.66
CA VAL A 5 -5.77 -63.14 6.29
C VAL A 5 -6.07 -62.04 5.26
N TYR A 6 -7.05 -61.17 5.56
CA TYR A 6 -7.37 -60.00 4.74
C TYR A 6 -6.43 -58.85 5.12
N TYR A 7 -5.57 -58.42 4.19
CA TYR A 7 -4.79 -57.21 4.32
C TYR A 7 -5.64 -56.02 3.86
N ASN A 8 -6.08 -55.20 4.79
CA ASN A 8 -6.69 -53.91 4.48
C ASN A 8 -5.58 -52.91 4.16
N THR A 9 -5.38 -52.65 2.87
CA THR A 9 -4.50 -51.56 2.41
C THR A 9 -5.24 -50.21 2.55
N PHE A 10 -4.89 -49.46 3.58
CA PHE A 10 -5.36 -48.08 3.77
C PHE A 10 -4.59 -47.18 2.79
N LYS A 11 -5.22 -46.80 1.69
CA LYS A 11 -4.65 -45.79 0.77
C LYS A 11 -4.82 -44.40 1.39
N ILE A 12 -3.75 -43.90 1.99
CA ILE A 12 -3.68 -42.53 2.44
C ILE A 12 -3.52 -41.66 1.19
N ILE A 13 -4.60 -41.02 0.75
CA ILE A 13 -4.54 -40.00 -0.29
C ILE A 13 -4.00 -38.73 0.37
N LEU A 14 -2.70 -38.51 0.23
CA LEU A 14 -2.07 -37.27 0.65
C LEU A 14 -2.44 -36.18 -0.37
N SER A 15 -3.55 -35.47 -0.11
CA SER A 15 -3.89 -34.33 -0.95
C SER A 15 -2.89 -33.22 -0.63
N LEU A 16 -1.90 -33.05 -1.51
CA LEU A 16 -1.00 -31.92 -1.51
C LEU A 16 -1.84 -30.65 -1.83
N ILE A 17 -2.25 -29.95 -0.80
CA ILE A 17 -2.84 -28.62 -0.96
C ILE A 17 -1.70 -27.69 -1.35
N PHE A 18 -1.55 -27.47 -2.64
CA PHE A 18 -0.67 -26.42 -3.15
C PHE A 18 -1.26 -25.07 -2.77
N ILE A 19 -0.81 -24.53 -1.65
CA ILE A 19 -1.10 -23.14 -1.29
C ILE A 19 -0.28 -22.26 -2.22
N PHE A 20 -0.81 -21.98 -3.41
CA PHE A 20 -0.25 -20.94 -4.25
C PHE A 20 -0.48 -19.60 -3.54
N PRO A 21 0.58 -18.80 -3.31
CA PRO A 21 0.33 -17.45 -2.84
C PRO A 21 -0.55 -16.76 -3.91
N LEU A 22 -1.76 -16.42 -3.53
CA LEU A 22 -2.70 -15.74 -4.42
C LEU A 22 -2.11 -14.38 -4.76
N LYS A 23 -1.49 -14.30 -5.92
CA LYS A 23 -1.02 -13.04 -6.48
C LYS A 23 -2.23 -12.18 -6.81
N GLY A 24 -2.21 -10.94 -6.39
CA GLY A 24 -3.30 -10.03 -6.67
C GLY A 24 -3.69 -10.03 -8.15
N LYS A 25 -4.98 -10.18 -8.42
CA LYS A 25 -5.53 -10.26 -9.78
C LYS A 25 -5.57 -8.87 -10.41
N LEU A 26 -4.98 -8.73 -11.61
CA LEU A 26 -5.08 -7.49 -12.39
C LEU A 26 -6.53 -7.27 -12.81
N LEU A 27 -7.04 -6.08 -12.55
CA LEU A 27 -8.34 -5.64 -13.04
C LEU A 27 -8.17 -4.92 -14.38
N LYS A 28 -9.03 -5.26 -15.34
CA LYS A 28 -9.11 -4.57 -16.63
C LYS A 28 -10.19 -3.51 -16.52
N PRO A 29 -9.95 -2.27 -16.99
CA PRO A 29 -11.02 -1.27 -17.01
C PRO A 29 -12.21 -1.72 -17.86
N SER A 30 -13.41 -1.41 -17.42
CA SER A 30 -14.66 -1.61 -18.16
C SER A 30 -14.89 -0.51 -19.18
N ILE A 31 -14.32 0.68 -18.95
CA ILE A 31 -14.39 1.84 -19.86
C ILE A 31 -12.95 2.31 -20.14
N ASN A 32 -12.64 2.56 -21.41
CA ASN A 32 -11.35 3.05 -21.92
C ASN A 32 -10.16 2.13 -21.57
N GLY A 33 -10.40 0.80 -21.55
CA GLY A 33 -9.39 -0.22 -21.29
C GLY A 33 -8.62 -0.72 -22.51
N GLU A 34 -8.81 -0.11 -23.69
CA GLU A 34 -8.16 -0.55 -24.94
C GLU A 34 -6.68 -0.13 -24.96
N LYS A 35 -6.42 1.12 -24.60
CA LYS A 35 -5.06 1.65 -24.56
C LYS A 35 -4.33 1.11 -23.32
N LYS A 36 -3.15 0.53 -23.54
CA LYS A 36 -2.35 -0.04 -22.45
C LYS A 36 -0.87 0.24 -22.69
N GLU A 37 -0.13 0.35 -21.63
CA GLU A 37 1.34 0.48 -21.63
C GLU A 37 1.91 -0.73 -20.90
N ILE A 38 2.85 -1.41 -21.53
CA ILE A 38 3.51 -2.59 -20.96
C ILE A 38 4.90 -2.17 -20.46
N LEU A 39 5.12 -2.30 -19.17
CA LEU A 39 6.40 -1.99 -18.55
C LEU A 39 7.12 -3.27 -18.13
N UNK A 40 8.26 -3.48 -18.33
CA UNK A 40 8.97 -4.33 -17.99
C UNK A 40 9.47 -4.00 -16.81
N ILE A 41 9.38 -4.52 -15.87
CA ILE A 41 9.87 -4.27 -14.51
C ILE A 41 10.58 -5.54 -14.01
N GLY A 42 11.89 -5.49 -13.93
CA GLY A 42 12.70 -6.70 -13.73
C GLY A 42 12.41 -7.70 -14.85
N SER A 43 12.20 -8.96 -14.50
CA SER A 43 11.88 -10.04 -15.46
C SER A 43 10.40 -10.10 -15.85
N LYS A 44 9.56 -9.21 -15.30
CA LYS A 44 8.10 -9.33 -15.46
C LYS A 44 7.53 -8.21 -16.32
N ARG A 45 6.60 -8.57 -17.22
CA ARG A 45 5.78 -7.63 -17.97
C ARG A 45 4.59 -7.23 -17.11
N ARG A 46 4.36 -5.92 -16.97
CA ARG A 46 3.26 -5.37 -16.18
C ARG A 46 2.43 -4.41 -17.05
N ILE A 47 1.13 -4.69 -17.12
CA ILE A 47 0.19 -3.86 -17.87
C ILE A 47 -0.26 -2.69 -16.99
N TYR A 48 -0.24 -1.50 -17.56
CA TYR A 48 -0.75 -0.25 -17.00
C TYR A 48 -1.72 0.38 -17.99
N TYR A 49 -2.63 1.19 -17.49
CA TYR A 49 -3.59 1.94 -18.29
C TYR A 49 -3.30 3.44 -18.16
N PRO A 50 -3.15 4.16 -19.29
CA PRO A 50 -2.87 5.60 -19.23
C PRO A 50 -4.13 6.38 -18.88
N VAL A 51 -4.00 7.32 -17.94
CA VAL A 51 -5.08 8.18 -17.46
C VAL A 51 -4.70 9.63 -17.71
N LYS A 52 -5.55 10.36 -18.42
CA LYS A 52 -5.48 11.80 -18.65
C LYS A 52 -6.70 12.48 -18.08
N ASN A 53 -6.70 13.81 -18.09
CA ASN A 53 -7.86 14.58 -17.64
C ASN A 53 -9.09 14.35 -18.53
N ASP A 54 -8.88 14.27 -19.84
CA ASP A 54 -9.89 14.07 -20.86
C ASP A 54 -10.21 12.60 -21.15
N ASN A 55 -9.52 11.67 -20.51
CA ASN A 55 -9.68 10.23 -20.77
C ASN A 55 -9.57 9.44 -19.47
N SER A 56 -10.67 9.40 -18.74
CA SER A 56 -10.78 8.61 -17.51
C SER A 56 -10.91 7.11 -17.82
N ILE A 57 -10.52 6.27 -16.89
CA ILE A 57 -10.78 4.82 -16.95
C ILE A 57 -11.72 4.45 -15.81
N ALA A 58 -12.58 3.46 -16.05
CA ALA A 58 -13.53 3.02 -15.04
C ALA A 58 -13.49 1.51 -14.83
N TYR A 59 -13.90 1.10 -13.63
CA TYR A 59 -13.99 -0.29 -13.22
C TYR A 59 -15.31 -0.51 -12.48
N SER A 60 -15.94 -1.65 -12.72
CA SER A 60 -17.10 -2.12 -11.94
C SER A 60 -16.72 -3.46 -11.31
N LEU A 61 -16.92 -3.60 -10.02
CA LEU A 61 -16.55 -4.81 -9.27
C LEU A 61 -17.36 -4.95 -7.99
N ASN A 62 -17.41 -6.16 -7.50
CA ASN A 62 -18.10 -6.47 -6.26
C ASN A 62 -17.11 -6.62 -5.10
N GLY A 63 -17.48 -6.06 -3.95
CA GLY A 63 -16.80 -6.28 -2.68
C GLY A 63 -17.42 -7.46 -1.91
N PRO A 64 -16.82 -7.85 -0.79
CA PRO A 64 -15.70 -7.15 -0.13
C PRO A 64 -14.36 -7.49 -0.81
N THR A 65 -13.53 -6.47 -1.03
CA THR A 65 -12.20 -6.68 -1.61
C THR A 65 -11.25 -5.54 -1.22
N ARG A 66 -9.97 -5.82 -1.22
CA ARG A 66 -8.93 -4.82 -1.05
C ARG A 66 -8.32 -4.52 -2.42
N LEU A 67 -8.19 -3.24 -2.74
CA LEU A 67 -7.63 -2.78 -4.01
C LEU A 67 -6.29 -2.11 -3.77
N GLU A 68 -5.33 -2.37 -4.66
CA GLU A 68 -4.08 -1.65 -4.73
C GLU A 68 -3.99 -0.92 -6.06
N PHE A 69 -3.89 0.41 -6.00
CA PHE A 69 -3.66 1.31 -7.13
C PHE A 69 -2.15 1.53 -7.22
N ILE A 70 -1.53 1.04 -8.29
CA ILE A 70 -0.09 1.19 -8.53
C ILE A 70 0.06 2.19 -9.69
N SER A 71 0.64 3.35 -9.41
CA SER A 71 0.73 4.42 -10.39
C SER A 71 2.17 4.81 -10.69
N ARG A 72 2.44 5.21 -11.94
CA ARG A 72 3.74 5.67 -12.40
C ARG A 72 3.58 6.82 -13.37
N TYR A 73 4.61 7.65 -13.48
CA TYR A 73 4.57 8.82 -14.35
C TYR A 73 5.70 8.74 -15.38
N PRO A 74 5.39 8.91 -16.67
CA PRO A 74 6.43 8.94 -17.71
C PRO A 74 7.25 10.23 -17.63
N VAL A 75 8.55 10.10 -17.89
CA VAL A 75 9.51 11.20 -17.83
C VAL A 75 10.33 11.19 -19.13
N LEU A 76 10.11 12.20 -19.95
CA LEU A 76 10.78 12.33 -21.24
C LEU A 76 12.05 13.17 -21.16
N LYS A 77 12.07 14.19 -20.29
CA LYS A 77 13.23 15.07 -20.11
C LYS A 77 13.78 14.97 -18.69
N LYS A 78 15.08 14.73 -18.54
CA LYS A 78 15.76 14.50 -17.26
C LYS A 78 16.23 15.78 -16.55
N LYS A 79 15.44 16.83 -16.51
CA LYS A 79 15.90 18.09 -15.89
C LYS A 79 15.70 18.15 -14.37
N LYS A 80 14.89 17.26 -13.77
CA LYS A 80 14.51 17.34 -12.36
C LYS A 80 14.87 16.05 -11.60
N LYS A 81 15.28 16.20 -10.34
CA LYS A 81 15.57 15.05 -9.45
C LYS A 81 14.33 14.22 -9.13
N SER A 82 13.16 14.86 -9.06
CA SER A 82 11.88 14.18 -8.78
C SER A 82 10.76 14.78 -9.62
N HIS A 83 9.71 13.99 -9.84
CA HIS A 83 8.56 14.36 -10.67
C HIS A 83 7.28 14.19 -9.87
N ARG A 84 6.49 15.25 -9.81
CA ARG A 84 5.17 15.22 -9.17
C ARG A 84 4.14 14.83 -10.23
N PHE A 85 3.18 14.01 -9.81
CA PHE A 85 2.02 13.67 -10.62
C PHE A 85 0.80 13.46 -9.74
N ARG A 86 -0.36 13.73 -10.30
CA ARG A 86 -1.62 13.72 -9.57
C ARG A 86 -2.70 13.00 -10.36
N TYR A 87 -3.64 12.41 -9.66
CA TYR A 87 -4.85 11.85 -10.27
C TYR A 87 -5.93 11.76 -9.18
N LYS A 88 -7.16 11.55 -9.62
CA LYS A 88 -8.31 11.42 -8.72
C LYS A 88 -8.88 10.02 -8.84
N ILE A 89 -9.34 9.49 -7.74
CA ILE A 89 -10.15 8.27 -7.69
C ILE A 89 -11.53 8.70 -7.21
N VAL A 90 -12.56 8.44 -8.01
CA VAL A 90 -13.95 8.67 -7.65
C VAL A 90 -14.59 7.32 -7.38
N LEU A 91 -15.13 7.15 -6.17
CA LEU A 91 -15.75 5.91 -5.72
C LEU A 91 -17.27 6.12 -5.64
N ASN A 92 -18.01 5.32 -6.39
CA ASN A 92 -19.49 5.32 -6.39
C ASN A 92 -20.08 6.70 -6.70
N GLU A 93 -19.38 7.52 -7.48
CA GLU A 93 -19.78 8.89 -7.86
C GLU A 93 -19.94 9.87 -6.68
N GLN A 94 -19.59 9.43 -5.48
CA GLN A 94 -19.76 10.21 -4.24
C GLN A 94 -18.44 10.64 -3.62
N ASP A 95 -17.54 9.71 -3.41
CA ASP A 95 -16.28 9.98 -2.71
C ASP A 95 -15.16 10.26 -3.69
N THR A 96 -14.53 11.42 -3.59
CA THR A 96 -13.37 11.78 -4.40
C THR A 96 -12.09 11.78 -3.56
N ILE A 97 -11.13 10.96 -3.98
CA ILE A 97 -9.82 10.85 -3.33
C ILE A 97 -8.78 11.48 -4.25
N ASN A 98 -8.13 12.53 -3.79
CA ASN A 98 -7.08 13.22 -4.55
C ASN A 98 -5.73 12.60 -4.22
N ILE A 99 -5.08 12.03 -5.23
CA ILE A 99 -3.77 11.40 -5.08
C ILE A 99 -2.68 12.36 -5.59
N ASN A 100 -1.65 12.55 -4.79
CA ASN A 100 -0.52 13.42 -5.11
C ASN A 100 0.78 12.69 -4.76
N HIS A 101 1.55 12.36 -5.79
CA HIS A 101 2.81 11.63 -5.65
C HIS A 101 3.99 12.47 -6.15
N ARG A 102 5.16 12.25 -5.55
CA ARG A 102 6.41 12.87 -5.97
C ARG A 102 7.54 11.84 -5.86
N TYR A 103 8.06 11.38 -7.00
CA TYR A 103 9.06 10.32 -7.04
C TYR A 103 10.20 10.61 -8.00
N LYS A 104 11.37 10.02 -7.70
CA LYS A 104 12.52 9.96 -8.61
C LYS A 104 12.24 8.99 -9.76
N VAL A 105 13.05 9.07 -10.82
CA VAL A 105 13.02 8.11 -11.94
C VAL A 105 13.62 6.79 -11.48
N GLN A 106 12.93 5.70 -11.78
CA GLN A 106 13.44 4.34 -11.60
C GLN A 106 14.10 3.88 -12.90
N LYS A 107 15.42 3.81 -12.90
CA LYS A 107 16.23 3.58 -14.14
C LYS A 107 16.01 2.21 -14.77
N SER A 108 15.66 1.20 -13.97
CA SER A 108 15.51 -0.20 -14.40
C SER A 108 14.24 -0.48 -15.20
N ILE A 109 13.32 0.50 -15.35
CA ILE A 109 12.04 0.28 -16.02
C ILE A 109 12.14 0.69 -17.48
N LYS A 110 11.64 -0.19 -18.34
CA LYS A 110 11.52 0.07 -19.78
C LYS A 110 10.09 -0.19 -20.24
N SER A 111 9.62 0.60 -21.19
CA SER A 111 8.34 0.38 -21.85
C SER A 111 8.56 -0.41 -23.14
N VAL A 112 7.60 -1.29 -23.44
CA VAL A 112 7.55 -2.01 -24.71
C VAL A 112 7.15 -1.06 -25.86
N GLN A 113 6.13 -0.24 -25.63
CA GLN A 113 5.61 0.69 -26.64
C GLN A 113 6.48 1.95 -26.80
N HIS A 114 7.08 2.41 -25.71
CA HIS A 114 7.85 3.65 -25.67
C HIS A 114 9.23 3.43 -25.05
N PRO A 115 10.16 2.76 -25.75
CA PRO A 115 11.46 2.37 -25.15
C PRO A 115 12.34 3.56 -24.74
N LYS A 116 12.12 4.75 -25.30
CA LYS A 116 12.87 5.98 -24.96
C LYS A 116 12.32 6.66 -23.68
N HIS A 117 11.11 6.30 -23.23
CA HIS A 117 10.53 6.86 -22.02
C HIS A 117 11.16 6.28 -20.76
N ARG A 118 11.25 7.08 -19.74
CA ARG A 118 11.62 6.69 -18.38
C ARG A 118 10.37 6.81 -17.49
N TYR A 119 10.39 6.13 -16.34
CA TYR A 119 9.24 6.12 -15.45
C TYR A 119 9.67 6.35 -14.01
N THR A 120 8.82 7.00 -13.22
CA THR A 120 9.05 7.19 -11.79
C THR A 120 8.97 5.85 -11.05
N TYR A 121 9.45 5.81 -9.81
CA TYR A 121 9.03 4.78 -8.85
C TYR A 121 7.51 4.78 -8.74
N SER A 122 6.95 3.64 -8.35
CA SER A 122 5.50 3.52 -8.20
C SER A 122 5.00 4.29 -6.98
N GLY A 123 3.87 4.94 -7.15
CA GLY A 123 3.03 5.37 -6.06
C GLY A 123 1.95 4.33 -5.83
N ASN A 124 1.79 3.90 -4.59
CA ASN A 124 0.82 2.87 -4.24
C ASN A 124 -0.24 3.45 -3.31
N TYR A 125 -1.50 3.10 -3.56
CA TYR A 125 -2.63 3.53 -2.74
C TYR A 125 -3.58 2.33 -2.54
N PHE A 126 -4.14 2.17 -1.33
CA PHE A 126 -5.04 1.06 -1.02
C PHE A 126 -6.44 1.57 -0.68
N ILE A 127 -7.45 0.86 -1.17
CA ILE A 127 -8.85 1.05 -0.78
C ILE A 127 -9.41 -0.30 -0.35
N ASN A 128 -10.09 -0.33 0.79
CA ASN A 128 -10.87 -1.48 1.21
C ASN A 128 -12.34 -1.24 0.85
N LEU A 129 -12.86 -2.03 -0.07
CA LEU A 129 -14.27 -1.97 -0.44
C LEU A 129 -15.08 -2.87 0.49
N LYS A 130 -16.23 -2.39 0.91
CA LYS A 130 -17.22 -3.15 1.65
C LYS A 130 -17.96 -4.12 0.72
N GLU A 131 -18.84 -4.92 1.27
CA GLU A 131 -19.76 -5.77 0.51
C GLU A 131 -20.67 -4.91 -0.38
N GLY A 132 -20.96 -5.39 -1.58
CA GLY A 132 -21.82 -4.72 -2.55
C GLY A 132 -21.10 -4.39 -3.85
N SER A 133 -21.83 -3.78 -4.78
CA SER A 133 -21.32 -3.35 -6.08
C SER A 133 -20.68 -1.98 -5.98
N HIS A 134 -19.54 -1.79 -6.64
CA HIS A 134 -18.78 -0.55 -6.61
C HIS A 134 -18.33 -0.13 -8.00
N ASN A 135 -18.48 1.15 -8.29
CA ASN A 135 -17.94 1.80 -9.47
C ASN A 135 -16.76 2.67 -9.07
N ILE A 136 -15.65 2.50 -9.77
CA ILE A 136 -14.42 3.26 -9.52
C ILE A 136 -14.01 3.94 -10.81
N GLN A 137 -13.93 5.26 -10.79
CA GLN A 137 -13.41 6.04 -11.90
C GLN A 137 -12.06 6.64 -11.52
N ILE A 138 -11.11 6.58 -12.44
CA ILE A 138 -9.79 7.19 -12.24
C ILE A 138 -9.63 8.28 -13.30
N LEU A 139 -9.42 9.51 -12.83
CA LEU A 139 -9.28 10.69 -13.68
C LEU A 139 -7.87 11.26 -13.54
N GLY A 140 -7.30 11.72 -14.62
CA GLY A 140 -6.06 12.46 -14.59
C GLY A 140 -6.25 13.86 -13.99
N HIS A 141 -5.18 14.62 -13.94
CA HIS A 141 -5.17 15.98 -13.40
C HIS A 141 -4.46 16.89 -14.38
N ASP A 142 -5.00 18.10 -14.60
CA ASP A 142 -4.49 19.12 -15.54
C ASP A 142 -2.99 19.43 -15.38
N UNK A 143 -2.55 19.31 -14.32
CA UNK A 143 -1.25 19.52 -14.02
C UNK A 143 -0.27 18.57 -14.55
N ASN A 144 -0.84 17.54 -14.99
CA ASN A 144 0.05 16.53 -15.56
C ASN A 144 0.28 16.79 -17.04
N LYS A 145 1.52 16.92 -17.43
CA LYS A 145 1.89 17.05 -18.85
C LYS A 145 1.67 15.75 -19.65
N TYR A 146 1.82 14.60 -19.00
CA TYR A 146 1.73 13.27 -19.61
C TYR A 146 0.69 12.43 -18.86
N PRO A 147 0.15 11.38 -19.49
CA PRO A 147 -0.79 10.51 -18.79
C PRO A 147 -0.13 9.81 -17.60
N VAL A 148 -0.85 9.70 -16.50
CA VAL A 148 -0.43 8.85 -15.38
C VAL A 148 -0.74 7.41 -15.77
N LEU A 149 0.21 6.52 -15.59
CA LEU A 149 0.00 5.08 -15.82
C LEU A 149 -0.51 4.46 -14.53
N VAL A 150 -1.70 3.88 -14.58
CA VAL A 150 -2.31 3.25 -13.40
C VAL A 150 -2.54 1.76 -13.68
N ARG A 151 -2.27 0.96 -12.67
CA ARG A 151 -2.53 -0.48 -12.65
C ARG A 151 -3.33 -0.78 -11.38
N LEU A 152 -4.51 -1.35 -11.52
CA LEU A 152 -5.38 -1.70 -10.39
C LEU A 152 -5.37 -3.21 -10.21
N ILE A 153 -5.09 -3.66 -8.99
CA ILE A 153 -5.10 -5.10 -8.65
C ILE A 153 -5.93 -5.34 -7.39
N THR A 154 -6.57 -6.49 -7.35
CA THR A 154 -7.17 -6.97 -6.10
C THR A 154 -6.08 -7.54 -5.19
N LYS A 155 -6.24 -7.37 -3.90
CA LYS A 155 -5.36 -7.95 -2.86
C LYS A 155 -6.23 -8.67 -1.84
N GLU A 156 -5.66 -9.68 -1.21
CA GLU A 156 -6.29 -10.30 -0.05
C GLU A 156 -6.19 -9.36 1.15
N PHE A 157 -7.17 -9.49 2.04
CA PHE A 157 -7.09 -8.83 3.33
C PHE A 157 -5.99 -9.53 4.15
N GLU A 158 -5.12 -8.73 4.74
CA GLU A 158 -4.08 -9.28 5.61
C GLU A 158 -4.70 -9.87 6.88
N SER A 159 -4.30 -11.08 7.23
CA SER A 159 -4.68 -11.73 8.48
C SER A 159 -3.60 -11.47 9.54
N VAL A 160 -4.02 -11.06 10.72
CA VAL A 160 -3.12 -10.76 11.85
C VAL A 160 -3.44 -11.64 13.07
N GLY A 161 -4.23 -12.68 12.89
CA GLY A 161 -4.64 -13.58 13.97
C GLY A 161 -6.04 -13.29 14.49
N LYS A 162 -6.50 -14.16 15.36
CA LYS A 162 -7.84 -14.05 15.97
C LYS A 162 -7.96 -12.76 16.80
N ASN A 163 -9.11 -12.15 16.77
CA ASN A 163 -9.46 -10.94 17.53
C ASN A 163 -8.61 -9.71 17.18
N LYS A 164 -7.94 -9.74 16.03
CA LYS A 164 -7.16 -8.60 15.52
C LYS A 164 -7.59 -8.24 14.12
N LYS A 165 -7.62 -6.94 13.82
CA LYS A 165 -8.01 -6.42 12.51
C LYS A 165 -7.05 -5.29 12.09
N ILE A 166 -6.61 -5.35 10.83
CA ILE A 166 -5.80 -4.26 10.26
C ILE A 166 -6.72 -3.12 9.84
N VAL A 167 -6.34 -1.91 10.21
CA VAL A 167 -7.05 -0.69 9.83
C VAL A 167 -6.23 0.03 8.76
N THR A 168 -6.88 0.36 7.65
CA THR A 168 -6.31 1.19 6.59
C THR A 168 -6.64 2.65 6.89
N PRO A 169 -5.66 3.56 6.86
CA PRO A 169 -5.97 4.99 7.04
C PRO A 169 -6.97 5.49 6.00
N MET A 170 -7.89 6.34 6.42
CA MET A 170 -8.84 7.02 5.52
C MET A 170 -8.11 8.01 4.63
N VAL A 171 -7.12 8.70 5.20
CA VAL A 171 -6.28 9.67 4.49
C VAL A 171 -4.84 9.19 4.57
N HIS A 172 -4.21 8.99 3.42
CA HIS A 172 -2.78 8.67 3.30
C HIS A 172 -2.29 9.09 1.90
N GLN A 173 -0.99 9.30 1.75
CA GLN A 173 -0.40 9.71 0.46
C GLN A 173 0.39 8.58 -0.21
N ARG A 174 0.99 7.72 0.60
CA ARG A 174 1.82 6.63 0.08
C ARG A 174 1.64 5.38 0.94
N ALA A 175 1.36 4.28 0.27
CA ALA A 175 1.43 2.94 0.87
C ALA A 175 2.77 2.30 0.47
N VAL A 176 3.34 1.50 1.36
CA VAL A 176 4.68 0.91 1.19
C VAL A 176 4.60 -0.57 1.58
N SER A 177 5.13 -1.43 0.71
CA SER A 177 5.25 -2.86 0.99
C SER A 177 6.65 -3.17 1.51
N ILE A 178 6.71 -3.80 2.67
CA ILE A 178 7.95 -4.24 3.31
C ILE A 178 7.99 -5.77 3.30
N THR A 179 9.07 -6.35 2.79
CA THR A 179 9.35 -7.77 3.03
C THR A 179 10.03 -7.92 4.39
N SER A 180 9.61 -8.92 5.14
CA SER A 180 10.28 -9.30 6.39
C SER A 180 10.23 -10.83 6.46
N GLY A 181 11.36 -11.45 6.20
CA GLY A 181 11.42 -12.88 5.95
C GLY A 181 10.59 -13.23 4.70
N LYS A 182 9.68 -14.18 4.83
CA LYS A 182 8.79 -14.61 3.72
C LYS A 182 7.50 -13.79 3.61
N LYS A 183 7.27 -12.84 4.50
CA LYS A 183 6.02 -12.07 4.56
C LYS A 183 6.17 -10.72 3.88
N GLU A 184 5.14 -10.32 3.14
CA GLU A 184 4.97 -8.97 2.63
C GLU A 184 3.95 -8.26 3.52
N ILE A 185 4.34 -7.13 4.08
CA ILE A 185 3.55 -6.39 5.08
C ILE A 185 3.39 -4.96 4.59
N ASN A 186 2.17 -4.44 4.60
CA ASN A 186 1.87 -3.09 4.13
C ASN A 186 1.91 -2.08 5.27
N TYR A 187 2.57 -0.97 4.99
CA TYR A 187 2.70 0.19 5.86
C TYR A 187 2.25 1.45 5.11
N PHE A 188 2.01 2.52 5.85
CA PHE A 188 1.62 3.83 5.30
C PHE A 188 2.63 4.88 5.75
N GLU A 189 3.08 5.69 4.80
CA GLU A 189 4.03 6.79 5.08
C GLU A 189 3.34 7.91 5.84
N CYS A 190 3.99 8.35 6.92
CA CYS A 190 3.60 9.50 7.73
C CYS A 190 4.86 10.36 7.95
N ASN A 191 4.73 11.67 7.75
CA ASN A 191 5.83 12.61 7.97
C ASN A 191 5.27 14.00 8.32
N SER A 192 6.12 14.99 8.51
CA SER A 192 5.69 16.33 8.92
C SER A 192 4.81 17.05 7.89
N GLU A 193 4.77 16.59 6.64
CA GLU A 193 3.92 17.16 5.59
C GLU A 193 2.62 16.39 5.37
N TYR A 194 2.60 15.10 5.70
CA TYR A 194 1.49 14.19 5.42
C TYR A 194 1.11 13.41 6.67
N ASN A 195 0.06 13.86 7.32
CA ASN A 195 -0.55 13.18 8.45
C ASN A 195 -1.47 12.06 7.95
N LEU A 196 -1.76 11.11 8.82
CA LEU A 196 -2.69 10.03 8.52
C LEU A 196 -3.94 10.15 9.37
N GLN A 197 -5.08 9.74 8.82
CA GLN A 197 -6.34 9.71 9.56
C GLN A 197 -6.84 8.27 9.67
N ILE A 198 -7.10 7.85 10.90
CA ILE A 198 -7.53 6.49 11.24
C ILE A 198 -8.93 6.55 11.84
N LYS A 199 -9.91 5.97 11.14
CA LYS A 199 -11.27 5.80 11.71
C LYS A 199 -11.39 4.38 12.26
N THR A 200 -11.85 4.26 13.49
CA THR A 200 -12.10 2.96 14.11
C THR A 200 -13.23 3.06 15.11
N ARG A 201 -13.88 1.95 15.38
CA ARG A 201 -15.00 1.88 16.31
C ARG A 201 -14.60 1.07 17.55
N GLY A 202 -14.74 1.68 18.72
CA GLY A 202 -14.48 1.05 20.00
C GLY A 202 -15.73 0.48 20.68
N PRO A 203 -15.56 -0.12 21.86
CA PRO A 203 -14.32 -0.13 22.65
C PRO A 203 -13.31 -1.16 22.15
N ASN A 204 -12.07 -0.73 22.01
CA ASN A 204 -10.94 -1.63 21.64
C ASN A 204 -9.61 -0.93 21.89
N THR A 205 -8.50 -1.60 21.55
CA THR A 205 -7.17 -1.01 21.60
C THR A 205 -6.64 -0.85 20.17
N LEU A 206 -6.19 0.35 19.84
CA LEU A 206 -5.49 0.62 18.57
C LEU A 206 -3.98 0.56 18.81
N ARG A 207 -3.35 -0.45 18.23
CA ARG A 207 -1.89 -0.60 18.23
C ARG A 207 -1.33 0.04 16.97
N ILE A 208 -0.39 0.96 17.15
CA ILE A 208 0.31 1.64 16.08
C ILE A 208 1.72 1.07 16.01
N LEU A 209 2.03 0.32 14.94
CA LEU A 209 3.39 -0.11 14.67
C LEU A 209 4.06 0.92 13.76
N SER A 210 5.35 1.16 14.00
CA SER A 210 6.08 2.18 13.25
C SER A 210 7.50 1.71 12.92
N ARG A 211 8.03 2.19 11.78
CA ARG A 211 9.42 2.00 11.36
C ARG A 211 9.92 3.31 10.76
N LEU A 212 11.12 3.72 11.12
CA LEU A 212 11.78 4.86 10.46
C LEU A 212 12.34 4.42 9.11
N GLU A 213 12.18 5.24 8.07
CA GLU A 213 12.93 5.09 6.82
C GLU A 213 14.32 5.68 7.02
N PHE A 214 15.34 4.82 7.10
CA PHE A 214 16.75 5.26 7.22
C PHE A 214 17.28 5.66 5.86
N THR A 215 17.81 6.87 5.79
CA THR A 215 18.54 7.38 4.62
C THR A 215 20.06 7.22 4.82
N ASP A 216 20.82 7.40 3.75
CA ASP A 216 22.29 7.29 3.80
C ASP A 216 22.94 8.31 4.74
N THR A 217 22.26 9.43 4.99
CA THR A 217 22.77 10.51 5.85
C THR A 217 22.51 10.28 7.35
N MET A 218 21.72 9.25 7.69
CA MET A 218 21.37 8.96 9.08
C MET A 218 22.39 8.02 9.73
N GLY A 219 22.59 8.18 11.04
CA GLY A 219 23.46 7.33 11.85
C GLY A 219 22.93 5.89 11.99
N PRO A 220 23.65 5.07 12.77
CA PRO A 220 23.23 3.68 13.01
C PRO A 220 21.95 3.59 13.85
N GLN A 221 21.69 4.61 14.67
CA GLN A 221 20.47 4.73 15.49
C GLN A 221 19.91 6.13 15.31
N GLU A 222 18.58 6.22 15.30
CA GLU A 222 17.86 7.47 15.16
C GLU A 222 16.61 7.49 16.04
N SER A 223 16.30 8.65 16.58
CA SER A 223 15.08 8.86 17.37
C SER A 223 14.00 9.50 16.52
N TYR A 224 12.74 9.24 16.84
CA TYR A 224 11.59 9.89 16.20
C TYR A 224 10.39 9.89 17.13
N ARG A 225 9.42 10.72 16.81
CA ARG A 225 8.18 10.86 17.58
C ARG A 225 6.95 10.61 16.71
N ILE A 226 5.95 10.03 17.33
CA ILE A 226 4.61 9.94 16.78
C ILE A 226 3.67 10.63 17.75
N ARG A 227 2.86 11.54 17.26
CA ARG A 227 1.81 12.23 18.02
C ARG A 227 0.46 11.72 17.56
N VAL A 228 -0.37 11.35 18.52
CA VAL A 228 -1.75 10.92 18.26
C VAL A 228 -2.71 11.99 18.78
N LYS A 229 -3.65 12.38 17.93
CA LYS A 229 -4.65 13.40 18.24
C LYS A 229 -6.06 12.89 17.96
N GLU A 230 -7.02 13.41 18.67
CA GLU A 230 -8.44 13.26 18.42
C GLU A 230 -9.03 14.69 18.32
N GLY A 231 -9.39 15.10 17.12
CA GLY A 231 -9.68 16.50 16.86
C GLY A 231 -8.50 17.40 17.26
N PRO A 232 -8.72 18.45 18.06
CA PRO A 232 -7.64 19.33 18.54
C PRO A 232 -6.85 18.74 19.71
N ARG A 233 -7.38 17.73 20.39
CA ARG A 233 -6.80 17.16 21.61
C ARG A 233 -5.66 16.21 21.29
N VAL A 234 -4.50 16.44 21.91
CA VAL A 234 -3.35 15.50 21.84
C VAL A 234 -3.59 14.41 22.89
N LEU A 235 -3.72 13.15 22.42
CA LEU A 235 -3.84 11.99 23.29
C LEU A 235 -2.48 11.53 23.83
N GLY A 236 -1.44 11.67 22.99
CA GLY A 236 -0.09 11.31 23.41
C GLY A 236 0.95 11.63 22.35
N THR A 237 2.18 11.80 22.80
CA THR A 237 3.37 11.88 21.93
C THR A 237 4.34 10.79 22.38
N TYR A 238 4.61 9.85 21.49
CA TYR A 238 5.42 8.66 21.77
C TYR A 238 6.81 8.84 21.17
N PHE A 239 7.83 8.62 22.00
CA PHE A 239 9.23 8.78 21.64
C PHE A 239 9.82 7.40 21.38
N PHE A 240 10.47 7.25 20.24
CA PHE A 240 11.07 5.97 19.86
C PHE A 240 12.52 6.17 19.46
N ASN A 241 13.34 5.17 19.76
CA ASN A 241 14.68 5.03 19.23
C ASN A 241 14.71 3.76 18.39
N SER A 242 15.25 3.84 17.17
CA SER A 242 15.27 2.73 16.23
C SER A 242 16.63 2.62 15.55
N GLU A 243 16.96 1.43 15.11
CA GLU A 243 18.14 1.09 14.34
C GLU A 243 17.74 0.39 13.03
N ARG A 244 18.64 0.33 12.08
CA ARG A 244 18.37 -0.30 10.77
C ARG A 244 17.97 -1.76 10.96
N SER A 245 17.00 -2.23 10.21
CA SER A 245 16.62 -3.64 10.18
C SER A 245 17.54 -4.39 9.21
N SER A 246 18.09 -5.51 9.64
CA SER A 246 18.89 -6.39 8.79
C SER A 246 18.04 -7.41 8.03
N VAL A 247 16.75 -7.53 8.37
CA VAL A 247 15.86 -8.59 7.83
C VAL A 247 14.66 -8.04 7.07
N SER A 248 14.57 -6.73 6.90
CA SER A 248 13.43 -6.10 6.24
C SER A 248 13.89 -5.21 5.12
N GLN A 249 13.12 -5.17 4.03
CA GLN A 249 13.43 -4.37 2.85
C GLN A 249 12.16 -3.73 2.30
N ILE A 250 12.25 -2.48 1.85
CA ILE A 250 11.16 -1.79 1.15
C ILE A 250 11.17 -2.24 -0.31
N ILE A 251 10.07 -2.83 -0.78
CA ILE A 251 10.00 -3.41 -2.13
C ILE A 251 10.18 -2.33 -3.20
N GLU A 252 9.54 -1.18 -3.02
CA GLU A 252 9.54 -0.11 -4.01
C GLU A 252 10.83 0.73 -4.00
N LYS A 253 11.58 0.70 -2.89
CA LYS A 253 12.79 1.49 -2.68
C LYS A 253 13.85 0.67 -1.92
N PRO A 254 14.49 -0.29 -2.57
CA PRO A 254 15.45 -1.17 -1.88
C PRO A 254 16.69 -0.44 -1.34
N GLU A 255 16.95 0.78 -1.82
CA GLU A 255 18.04 1.62 -1.32
C GLU A 255 17.73 2.30 0.03
N ILE A 256 16.49 2.24 0.49
CA ILE A 256 16.09 2.78 1.80
C ILE A 256 15.89 1.60 2.76
N VAL A 257 16.57 1.65 3.89
CA VAL A 257 16.51 0.57 4.88
C VAL A 257 15.42 0.91 5.91
N PRO A 258 14.40 0.06 6.08
CA PRO A 258 13.43 0.28 7.15
C PRO A 258 14.07 -0.01 8.51
N GLY A 259 13.74 0.79 9.49
CA GLY A 259 14.16 0.56 10.87
C GLY A 259 13.46 -0.66 11.49
N LYS A 260 14.01 -1.16 12.60
CA LYS A 260 13.33 -2.13 13.43
C LYS A 260 12.00 -1.53 13.91
N TRP A 261 10.95 -2.34 13.93
CA TRP A 261 9.63 -1.83 14.31
C TRP A 261 9.56 -1.43 15.79
N ARG A 262 8.74 -0.43 16.06
CA ARG A 262 8.36 0.02 17.40
C ARG A 262 6.84 0.09 17.46
N SER A 263 6.26 0.12 18.64
CA SER A 263 4.80 0.27 18.74
C SER A 263 4.38 1.04 19.99
N CYS A 264 3.22 1.66 19.87
CA CYS A 264 2.46 2.19 21.00
C CYS A 264 1.01 1.74 20.87
N GLU A 265 0.28 1.85 21.95
CA GLU A 265 -1.13 1.49 22.00
C GLU A 265 -1.93 2.65 22.59
N ILE A 266 -3.14 2.83 22.08
CA ILE A 266 -4.11 3.80 22.59
C ILE A 266 -5.44 3.09 22.79
N GLU A 267 -6.14 3.44 23.86
CA GLU A 267 -7.50 2.99 24.09
C GLU A 267 -8.45 3.75 23.15
N VAL A 268 -9.35 3.01 22.53
CA VAL A 268 -10.38 3.54 21.65
C VAL A 268 -11.70 3.53 22.42
N PRO A 269 -12.26 4.67 22.76
CA PRO A 269 -13.55 4.72 23.47
C PRO A 269 -14.69 4.12 22.64
N SER A 270 -15.81 3.84 23.31
CA SER A 270 -17.02 3.34 22.62
C SER A 270 -17.49 4.31 21.53
N GLY A 271 -18.00 3.75 20.44
CA GLY A 271 -18.49 4.53 19.30
C GLY A 271 -17.44 4.73 18.22
N ASP A 272 -17.75 5.60 17.27
CA ASP A 272 -16.86 5.92 16.13
C ASP A 272 -15.86 6.99 16.55
N ASN A 273 -14.58 6.72 16.32
CA ASN A 273 -13.48 7.60 16.70
C ASN A 273 -12.60 7.88 15.47
N LEU A 274 -12.11 9.11 15.37
CA LEU A 274 -11.22 9.56 14.31
C LEU A 274 -9.92 10.09 14.92
N PHE A 275 -8.83 9.38 14.67
CA PHE A 275 -7.50 9.76 15.15
C PHE A 275 -6.66 10.33 14.04
N THR A 276 -5.92 11.40 14.33
CA THR A 276 -4.88 11.95 13.44
C THR A 276 -3.52 11.52 13.98
N ILE A 277 -2.71 10.94 13.10
CA ILE A 277 -1.35 10.50 13.40
C ILE A 277 -0.38 11.47 12.71
N GLU A 278 0.48 12.09 13.50
CA GLU A 278 1.43 13.11 13.06
C GLU A 278 2.87 12.67 13.39
N VAL A 279 3.81 13.14 12.59
CA VAL A 279 5.25 13.05 12.86
C VAL A 279 5.77 14.47 13.05
N PRO A 280 6.04 14.89 14.30
CA PRO A 280 6.55 16.26 14.53
C PRO A 280 7.96 16.50 13.99
N ASP A 281 8.72 15.44 13.77
CA ASP A 281 10.13 15.55 13.37
C ASP A 281 10.26 15.85 11.88
N LYS A 282 10.81 17.00 11.55
CA LYS A 282 11.10 17.39 10.17
C LYS A 282 12.15 16.45 9.54
N LYS A 283 12.03 16.22 8.24
CA LYS A 283 12.94 15.37 7.43
C LYS A 283 12.93 13.88 7.81
N LYS A 284 11.98 13.42 8.65
CA LYS A 284 11.82 12.00 8.97
C LYS A 284 10.57 11.43 8.32
N ASN A 285 10.72 10.29 7.66
CA ASN A 285 9.61 9.50 7.12
C ASN A 285 9.42 8.28 8.00
N ILE A 286 8.20 8.13 8.51
CA ILE A 286 7.83 7.00 9.37
C ILE A 286 6.81 6.15 8.62
N LEU A 287 7.07 4.87 8.55
CA LEU A 287 6.14 3.89 7.98
C LEU A 287 5.31 3.33 9.13
N THR A 288 4.00 3.51 9.06
CA THR A 288 3.09 3.14 10.14
C THR A 288 2.09 2.06 9.69
N ARG A 289 1.63 1.25 10.63
CA ARG A 289 0.66 0.19 10.42
C ARG A 289 -0.24 0.11 11.65
N TYR A 290 -1.52 -0.15 11.44
CA TYR A 290 -2.56 -0.01 12.45
C TYR A 290 -3.30 -1.33 12.64
N ILE A 291 -3.37 -1.79 13.88
CA ILE A 291 -4.04 -3.04 14.26
C ILE A 291 -4.97 -2.73 15.44
N VAL A 292 -6.26 -3.03 15.29
CA VAL A 292 -7.17 -3.00 16.42
C VAL A 292 -7.34 -4.40 16.99
N HIS A 293 -7.46 -4.47 18.30
CA HIS A 293 -7.72 -5.73 19.01
C HIS A 293 -8.52 -5.45 20.28
N LYS A 294 -9.30 -6.47 20.68
CA LYS A 294 -10.07 -6.44 21.94
C LYS A 294 -9.18 -6.86 23.11
#